data_3a0d028dde979d3630d4accba453f1f1
#
_entry.id   3a0d028dde979d3630d4accba453f1f1
#
_cell.length_a   1.000
_cell.length_b   1.000
_cell.length_c   1.000
_cell.angle_alpha   90.00
_cell.angle_beta   90.00
_cell.angle_gamma   90.00
#
_symmetry.space_group_name_H-M   'P 1'
#
loop_
_entity.id
_entity.type
_entity.pdbx_description
1 polymer ?
#
loop_
_entity_poly.entity_id
_entity_poly.type
_entity_poly.pdbx_seq_one_letter_code
_entity_poly.pdbx_strand_id
1 'polypeptide(L)'
;MRIHANCNLPYTVALWGAAIFLAVGCNKKADNTMNFTSAIDTYYGAHPACLWPDPIKFPVQADTSDTSKTSGYDALVDQGLLVRTTAEKKKFIIASKQVNNYDLSDKGRSAWTADVNQPGFGNFCYGHRKVSSIDSSTPTTSATGATTQVAYHYALADAPAWASAAETQTAYPQLHADLAGPQSGQATLTNTNNGWQVSIHPSSGGGQIVE
;
A
#
# COMPACT_ATOMS: atom_id res chain seq x y z
N MET A 1 -7.50 28.41 -49.27
CA MET A 1 -6.49 29.46 -49.49
C MET A 1 -5.22 29.01 -48.78
N ARG A 2 -4.24 28.50 -49.55
CA ARG A 2 -2.97 27.94 -49.05
C ARG A 2 -1.95 29.07 -49.08
N ILE A 3 -1.28 29.33 -47.94
CA ILE A 3 -0.11 30.25 -47.91
C ILE A 3 1.10 29.39 -47.58
N HIS A 4 1.95 29.21 -48.58
CA HIS A 4 3.31 28.69 -48.45
C HIS A 4 4.23 29.83 -48.01
N ALA A 5 4.95 29.64 -46.90
CA ALA A 5 6.05 30.53 -46.55
C ALA A 5 7.35 29.76 -46.75
N ASN A 6 8.12 30.19 -47.74
CA ASN A 6 9.50 29.80 -48.01
C ASN A 6 10.43 30.40 -46.95
N CYS A 7 11.22 29.55 -46.30
CA CYS A 7 12.39 29.97 -45.54
C CYS A 7 13.62 29.91 -46.42
N ASN A 8 14.11 31.05 -46.84
CA ASN A 8 15.47 31.20 -47.39
C ASN A 8 16.45 31.49 -46.24
N LEU A 9 17.48 30.66 -46.15
CA LEU A 9 18.66 30.87 -45.31
C LEU A 9 19.60 31.90 -45.97
N PRO A 10 20.27 32.74 -45.19
CA PRO A 10 21.65 32.96 -45.42
C PRO A 10 22.54 32.62 -44.23
N TYR A 11 23.66 32.04 -44.55
CA TYR A 11 24.82 31.80 -43.72
C TYR A 11 25.28 33.06 -43.00
N THR A 12 25.64 32.96 -41.70
CA THR A 12 27.00 33.25 -41.20
C THR A 12 27.04 33.30 -39.67
N VAL A 13 28.21 32.94 -39.16
CA VAL A 13 28.83 33.21 -37.86
C VAL A 13 28.56 32.16 -36.77
N ALA A 14 29.56 31.29 -36.70
CA ALA A 14 29.84 30.44 -35.52
C ALA A 14 30.15 31.33 -34.31
N LEU A 15 29.30 31.24 -33.28
CA LEU A 15 29.66 31.61 -31.92
C LEU A 15 29.56 30.33 -31.06
N TRP A 16 30.70 29.92 -30.60
CA TRP A 16 30.84 28.86 -29.60
C TRP A 16 30.19 29.31 -28.28
N GLY A 17 28.93 29.06 -28.11
CA GLY A 17 28.23 29.16 -26.86
C GLY A 17 28.36 27.82 -26.14
N ALA A 18 29.22 27.74 -25.13
CA ALA A 18 29.25 26.61 -24.19
C ALA A 18 27.88 26.53 -23.51
N ALA A 19 27.03 25.61 -23.96
CA ALA A 19 25.82 25.23 -23.26
C ALA A 19 26.27 24.53 -21.97
N ILE A 20 26.35 25.30 -20.88
CA ILE A 20 26.44 24.73 -19.52
C ILE A 20 25.10 24.02 -19.28
N PHE A 21 25.06 22.73 -19.53
CA PHE A 21 24.04 21.87 -19.00
C PHE A 21 24.18 21.89 -17.47
N LEU A 22 23.44 22.77 -16.83
CA LEU A 22 23.17 22.64 -15.40
C LEU A 22 22.41 21.33 -15.23
N ALA A 23 23.15 20.24 -14.97
CA ALA A 23 22.55 19.02 -14.44
C ALA A 23 21.98 19.41 -13.08
N VAL A 24 20.69 19.75 -13.04
CA VAL A 24 19.92 19.84 -11.81
C VAL A 24 19.78 18.40 -11.32
N GLY A 25 20.83 17.88 -10.71
CA GLY A 25 20.81 16.60 -10.03
C GLY A 25 19.77 16.70 -8.92
N CYS A 26 18.73 15.88 -8.98
CA CYS A 26 17.77 15.74 -7.87
C CYS A 26 18.54 15.38 -6.61
N ASN A 27 18.73 16.34 -5.72
CA ASN A 27 19.40 16.11 -4.44
C ASN A 27 18.43 15.38 -3.50
N LYS A 28 18.46 14.05 -3.51
CA LYS A 28 17.62 13.18 -2.67
C LYS A 28 17.82 13.37 -1.16
N LYS A 29 18.88 14.08 -0.76
CA LYS A 29 19.19 14.40 0.63
C LYS A 29 18.68 15.79 1.06
N ALA A 30 18.18 16.59 0.13
CA ALA A 30 17.65 17.90 0.46
C ALA A 30 16.45 17.77 1.42
N ASP A 31 16.40 18.65 2.39
CA ASP A 31 15.29 18.82 3.32
C ASP A 31 14.15 19.54 2.59
N ASN A 32 13.28 18.78 1.96
CA ASN A 32 12.12 19.29 1.26
C ASN A 32 10.97 18.25 1.18
N THR A 33 9.77 18.76 0.99
CA THR A 33 8.52 17.96 0.95
C THR A 33 8.54 16.88 -0.13
N MET A 34 9.18 17.13 -1.28
CA MET A 34 9.25 16.15 -2.38
C MET A 34 10.05 14.91 -1.97
N ASN A 35 11.19 15.11 -1.29
CA ASN A 35 12.01 14.00 -0.82
C ASN A 35 11.33 13.23 0.32
N PHE A 36 10.60 13.93 1.21
CA PHE A 36 9.83 13.29 2.27
C PHE A 36 8.66 12.47 1.71
N THR A 37 7.90 13.05 0.77
CA THR A 37 6.86 12.32 0.04
C THR A 37 7.42 11.06 -0.62
N SER A 38 8.54 11.18 -1.35
CA SER A 38 9.17 10.04 -2.01
C SER A 38 9.62 8.95 -1.04
N ALA A 39 10.13 9.33 0.14
CA ALA A 39 10.54 8.38 1.17
C ALA A 39 9.34 7.60 1.74
N ILE A 40 8.25 8.30 2.06
CA ILE A 40 7.03 7.71 2.60
C ILE A 40 6.33 6.85 1.54
N ASP A 41 6.22 7.31 0.30
CA ASP A 41 5.63 6.55 -0.80
C ASP A 41 6.44 5.29 -1.12
N THR A 42 7.78 5.35 -1.02
CA THR A 42 8.65 4.18 -1.18
C THR A 42 8.39 3.14 -0.08
N TYR A 43 8.21 3.60 1.16
CA TYR A 43 7.86 2.73 2.28
C TYR A 43 6.50 2.06 2.04
N TYR A 44 5.47 2.82 1.71
CA TYR A 44 4.13 2.27 1.45
C TYR A 44 4.08 1.35 0.22
N GLY A 45 4.93 1.62 -0.79
CA GLY A 45 5.08 0.72 -1.93
C GLY A 45 5.61 -0.67 -1.55
N ALA A 46 6.47 -0.74 -0.52
CA ALA A 46 6.97 -1.99 0.02
C ALA A 46 6.02 -2.64 1.05
N HIS A 47 5.05 -1.87 1.58
CA HIS A 47 4.11 -2.30 2.63
C HIS A 47 2.66 -2.04 2.17
N PRO A 48 2.12 -2.88 1.28
CA PRO A 48 0.75 -2.73 0.80
C PRO A 48 -0.28 -2.89 1.93
N ALA A 49 -1.44 -2.27 1.76
CA ALA A 49 -2.57 -2.45 2.66
C ALA A 49 -3.23 -3.80 2.38
N CYS A 50 -3.37 -4.65 3.39
CA CYS A 50 -3.87 -6.02 3.26
C CYS A 50 -4.95 -6.31 4.31
N LEU A 51 -5.77 -7.35 4.08
CA LEU A 51 -6.94 -7.67 4.93
C LEU A 51 -6.57 -8.14 6.33
N TRP A 52 -5.47 -8.86 6.45
CA TRP A 52 -5.02 -9.40 7.74
C TRP A 52 -3.67 -8.81 8.12
N PRO A 53 -3.44 -8.54 9.42
CA PRO A 53 -2.14 -8.05 9.90
C PRO A 53 -1.03 -9.07 9.66
N ASP A 54 -1.34 -10.35 9.82
CA ASP A 54 -0.40 -11.45 9.58
C ASP A 54 -0.82 -12.26 8.35
N PRO A 55 0.13 -12.80 7.57
CA PRO A 55 -0.18 -13.70 6.47
C PRO A 55 -0.91 -14.95 6.97
N ILE A 56 -1.92 -15.41 6.24
CA ILE A 56 -2.66 -16.63 6.56
C ILE A 56 -2.44 -17.70 5.49
N LYS A 57 -2.81 -18.93 5.81
CA LYS A 57 -2.70 -20.06 4.90
C LYS A 57 -4.06 -20.70 4.66
N PHE A 58 -4.45 -20.86 3.41
CA PHE A 58 -5.62 -21.63 3.02
C PHE A 58 -5.26 -23.11 2.78
N PRO A 59 -6.20 -24.07 2.99
CA PRO A 59 -7.58 -23.83 3.41
C PRO A 59 -7.69 -23.50 4.91
N VAL A 60 -8.69 -22.68 5.26
CA VAL A 60 -9.07 -22.39 6.65
C VAL A 60 -10.43 -23.01 6.98
N GLN A 61 -10.63 -23.37 8.24
CA GLN A 61 -11.88 -23.92 8.72
C GLN A 61 -12.46 -23.03 9.83
N ALA A 62 -13.74 -22.70 9.72
CA ALA A 62 -14.47 -21.94 10.72
C ALA A 62 -15.78 -22.65 11.07
N ASP A 63 -16.20 -22.52 12.33
CA ASP A 63 -17.49 -22.98 12.80
C ASP A 63 -18.61 -22.16 12.15
N THR A 64 -19.65 -22.81 11.65
CA THR A 64 -20.80 -22.13 11.05
C THR A 64 -21.51 -21.19 12.02
N SER A 65 -21.44 -21.46 13.33
CA SER A 65 -22.02 -20.61 14.37
C SER A 65 -21.14 -19.42 14.77
N ASP A 66 -19.87 -19.38 14.37
CA ASP A 66 -18.94 -18.30 14.68
C ASP A 66 -18.99 -17.23 13.59
N THR A 67 -20.02 -16.38 13.64
CA THR A 67 -20.23 -15.33 12.65
C THR A 67 -19.09 -14.29 12.62
N SER A 68 -18.38 -14.11 13.72
CA SER A 68 -17.24 -13.19 13.77
C SER A 68 -16.08 -13.66 12.89
N LYS A 69 -15.93 -14.97 12.71
CA LYS A 69 -14.91 -15.55 11.83
C LYS A 69 -15.41 -15.80 10.41
N THR A 70 -16.70 -16.17 10.27
CA THR A 70 -17.23 -16.53 8.95
C THR A 70 -17.57 -15.32 8.11
N SER A 71 -18.03 -14.19 8.69
CA SER A 71 -18.46 -13.01 7.93
C SER A 71 -17.39 -12.47 6.98
N GLY A 72 -16.13 -12.41 7.42
CA GLY A 72 -15.02 -11.98 6.57
C GLY A 72 -14.78 -12.92 5.39
N TYR A 73 -14.74 -14.21 5.66
CA TYR A 73 -14.55 -15.22 4.61
C TYR A 73 -15.75 -15.30 3.67
N ASP A 74 -16.97 -15.17 4.18
CA ASP A 74 -18.20 -15.18 3.38
C ASP A 74 -18.24 -13.98 2.43
N ALA A 75 -17.86 -12.78 2.89
CA ALA A 75 -17.72 -11.63 2.01
C ALA A 75 -16.73 -11.86 0.86
N LEU A 76 -15.63 -12.57 1.12
CA LEU A 76 -14.66 -12.93 0.07
C LEU A 76 -15.19 -14.04 -0.86
N VAL A 77 -16.05 -14.92 -0.38
CA VAL A 77 -16.79 -15.89 -1.24
C VAL A 77 -17.74 -15.15 -2.16
N ASP A 78 -18.48 -14.16 -1.67
CA ASP A 78 -19.41 -13.35 -2.48
C ASP A 78 -18.66 -12.57 -3.57
N GLN A 79 -17.41 -12.17 -3.31
CA GLN A 79 -16.53 -11.55 -4.31
C GLN A 79 -15.84 -12.58 -5.24
N GLY A 80 -16.10 -13.87 -5.03
CA GLY A 80 -15.50 -14.95 -5.80
C GLY A 80 -14.00 -15.16 -5.57
N LEU A 81 -13.44 -14.62 -4.48
CA LEU A 81 -12.04 -14.81 -4.09
C LEU A 81 -11.85 -16.14 -3.37
N LEU A 82 -12.84 -16.57 -2.62
CA LEU A 82 -12.84 -17.86 -1.93
C LEU A 82 -13.95 -18.75 -2.45
N VAL A 83 -13.77 -20.04 -2.26
CA VAL A 83 -14.81 -21.08 -2.35
C VAL A 83 -15.10 -21.59 -0.96
N ARG A 84 -16.38 -21.89 -0.68
CA ARG A 84 -16.84 -22.43 0.61
C ARG A 84 -17.45 -23.81 0.40
N THR A 85 -17.06 -24.76 1.26
CA THR A 85 -17.73 -26.06 1.38
C THR A 85 -18.09 -26.28 2.83
N THR A 86 -19.31 -26.77 3.10
CA THR A 86 -19.75 -27.10 4.46
C THR A 86 -19.52 -28.57 4.71
N ALA A 87 -18.97 -28.91 5.85
CA ALA A 87 -18.71 -30.26 6.27
C ALA A 87 -19.17 -30.49 7.74
N GLU A 88 -19.48 -31.73 8.06
CA GLU A 88 -19.79 -32.14 9.44
C GLU A 88 -18.51 -32.62 10.10
N LYS A 89 -18.14 -32.03 11.24
CA LYS A 89 -17.01 -32.47 12.06
C LYS A 89 -17.52 -33.16 13.32
N LYS A 90 -17.23 -34.43 13.42
CA LYS A 90 -17.54 -35.20 14.65
C LYS A 90 -16.63 -34.71 15.78
N LYS A 91 -17.23 -34.26 16.89
CA LYS A 91 -16.50 -33.77 18.06
C LYS A 91 -16.35 -34.88 19.13
N PHE A 92 -17.33 -35.76 19.22
CA PHE A 92 -17.39 -36.99 20.08
C PHE A 92 -18.41 -37.94 19.46
N ILE A 93 -18.56 -39.13 20.04
CA ILE A 93 -19.46 -40.20 19.54
C ILE A 93 -20.92 -39.71 19.38
N ILE A 94 -21.34 -38.67 20.09
CA ILE A 94 -22.72 -38.18 20.17
C ILE A 94 -22.90 -36.71 19.76
N ALA A 95 -21.84 -35.98 19.37
CA ALA A 95 -21.95 -34.58 18.99
C ALA A 95 -21.26 -34.32 17.65
N SER A 96 -21.99 -33.76 16.71
CA SER A 96 -21.46 -33.26 15.46
C SER A 96 -21.57 -31.74 15.43
N LYS A 97 -20.64 -31.10 14.70
CA LYS A 97 -20.57 -29.67 14.51
C LYS A 97 -20.40 -29.38 13.03
N GLN A 98 -21.19 -28.44 12.51
CA GLN A 98 -21.01 -27.98 11.16
C GLN A 98 -19.87 -26.95 11.06
N VAL A 99 -19.03 -27.13 10.09
CA VAL A 99 -17.90 -26.25 9.82
C VAL A 99 -17.88 -25.87 8.34
N ASN A 100 -17.52 -24.63 8.08
CA ASN A 100 -17.21 -24.16 6.74
C ASN A 100 -15.70 -24.30 6.50
N ASN A 101 -15.35 -24.87 5.35
CA ASN A 101 -13.98 -24.89 4.84
C ASN A 101 -13.92 -23.85 3.72
N TYR A 102 -12.99 -22.94 3.83
CA TYR A 102 -12.73 -21.90 2.85
C TYR A 102 -11.40 -22.17 2.17
N ASP A 103 -11.36 -22.08 0.85
CA ASP A 103 -10.14 -22.21 0.06
C ASP A 103 -10.10 -21.15 -1.04
N LEU A 104 -8.91 -20.91 -1.59
CA LEU A 104 -8.74 -19.96 -2.68
C LEU A 104 -9.44 -20.45 -3.95
N SER A 105 -10.28 -19.61 -4.55
CA SER A 105 -10.77 -19.81 -5.91
C SER A 105 -9.66 -19.53 -6.94
N ASP A 106 -9.92 -19.75 -8.23
CA ASP A 106 -8.98 -19.35 -9.30
C ASP A 106 -8.77 -17.84 -9.34
N LYS A 107 -9.86 -17.07 -9.15
CA LYS A 107 -9.80 -15.61 -9.02
C LYS A 107 -9.01 -15.20 -7.75
N GLY A 108 -9.27 -15.91 -6.64
CA GLY A 108 -8.55 -15.68 -5.39
C GLY A 108 -7.05 -15.94 -5.52
N ARG A 109 -6.65 -17.03 -6.16
CA ARG A 109 -5.22 -17.32 -6.43
C ARG A 109 -4.55 -16.23 -7.25
N SER A 110 -5.28 -15.62 -8.19
CA SER A 110 -4.75 -14.52 -9.01
C SER A 110 -4.61 -13.20 -8.23
N ALA A 111 -5.41 -12.99 -7.18
CA ALA A 111 -5.39 -11.81 -6.32
C ALA A 111 -4.54 -12.01 -5.04
N TRP A 112 -4.03 -13.23 -4.83
CA TRP A 112 -3.29 -13.60 -3.63
C TRP A 112 -1.87 -13.09 -3.67
N THR A 113 -1.49 -12.33 -2.66
CA THR A 113 -0.10 -11.91 -2.44
C THR A 113 0.58 -12.91 -1.53
N ALA A 114 1.43 -13.74 -2.09
CA ALA A 114 2.18 -14.76 -1.34
C ALA A 114 3.21 -14.09 -0.42
N ASP A 115 3.34 -14.62 0.79
CA ASP A 115 4.41 -14.21 1.71
C ASP A 115 5.75 -14.80 1.26
N VAL A 116 6.77 -13.95 1.14
CA VAL A 116 8.09 -14.36 0.66
C VAL A 116 8.89 -15.16 1.70
N ASN A 117 8.54 -15.03 2.97
CA ASN A 117 9.24 -15.65 4.09
C ASN A 117 8.53 -16.92 4.58
N GLN A 118 7.25 -17.08 4.26
CA GLN A 118 6.42 -18.19 4.76
C GLN A 118 5.71 -18.91 3.58
N PRO A 119 6.33 -19.93 3.00
CA PRO A 119 5.75 -20.66 1.86
C PRO A 119 4.33 -21.19 2.13
N GLY A 120 3.41 -20.84 1.24
CA GLY A 120 1.99 -21.21 1.32
C GLY A 120 1.14 -20.26 2.16
N PHE A 121 1.74 -19.28 2.83
CA PHE A 121 1.03 -18.16 3.47
C PHE A 121 0.93 -16.96 2.52
N GLY A 122 0.05 -16.03 2.83
CA GLY A 122 -0.13 -14.79 2.07
C GLY A 122 -1.32 -13.99 2.54
N ASN A 123 -1.72 -13.02 1.74
CA ASN A 123 -2.78 -12.07 2.09
C ASN A 123 -3.54 -11.60 0.84
N PHE A 124 -4.74 -11.06 1.00
CA PHE A 124 -5.40 -10.24 0.00
C PHE A 124 -5.06 -8.78 0.25
N CYS A 125 -4.16 -8.23 -0.56
CA CYS A 125 -3.77 -6.83 -0.46
C CYS A 125 -4.65 -5.99 -1.38
N TYR A 126 -5.17 -4.88 -0.85
CA TYR A 126 -6.20 -4.07 -1.48
C TYR A 126 -5.71 -2.69 -1.93
N GLY A 127 -4.42 -2.47 -1.98
CA GLY A 127 -3.85 -1.24 -2.53
C GLY A 127 -2.61 -0.77 -1.79
N HIS A 128 -2.15 0.41 -2.16
CA HIS A 128 -1.01 1.08 -1.54
C HIS A 128 -1.45 2.45 -1.02
N ARG A 129 -0.97 2.81 0.16
CA ARG A 129 -1.14 4.18 0.65
C ARG A 129 -0.21 5.10 -0.12
N LYS A 130 -0.69 6.26 -0.50
CA LYS A 130 0.06 7.27 -1.24
C LYS A 130 -0.12 8.63 -0.59
N VAL A 131 0.98 9.32 -0.36
CA VAL A 131 0.97 10.67 0.23
C VAL A 131 0.27 11.64 -0.72
N SER A 132 -0.71 12.36 -0.21
CA SER A 132 -1.43 13.42 -0.93
C SER A 132 -0.89 14.81 -0.60
N SER A 133 -0.45 15.03 0.65
CA SER A 133 0.18 16.28 1.09
C SER A 133 1.09 16.07 2.29
N ILE A 134 2.10 16.90 2.42
CA ILE A 134 2.87 17.07 3.65
C ILE A 134 2.33 18.32 4.36
N ASP A 135 1.94 18.16 5.62
CA ASP A 135 1.38 19.25 6.42
C ASP A 135 2.47 20.01 7.14
N SER A 136 3.41 19.28 7.74
CA SER A 136 4.54 19.87 8.47
C SER A 136 5.71 18.89 8.59
N SER A 137 6.89 19.45 8.84
CA SER A 137 8.07 18.68 9.24
C SER A 137 8.85 19.41 10.32
N THR A 138 9.53 18.67 11.19
CA THR A 138 10.46 19.29 12.14
C THR A 138 11.71 19.77 11.40
N PRO A 139 12.25 20.96 11.74
CA PRO A 139 13.48 21.45 11.13
C PRO A 139 14.62 20.44 11.27
N THR A 140 15.35 20.22 10.18
CA THR A 140 16.43 19.26 10.11
C THR A 140 17.55 19.73 9.16
N THR A 141 18.51 18.88 8.88
CA THR A 141 19.62 19.15 7.95
C THR A 141 19.72 18.05 6.90
N SER A 142 20.46 18.33 5.82
CA SER A 142 20.75 17.32 4.80
C SER A 142 21.90 16.36 5.16
N ALA A 143 22.41 16.41 6.39
CA ALA A 143 23.49 15.53 6.85
C ALA A 143 23.00 14.08 6.98
N THR A 144 23.87 13.14 6.64
CA THR A 144 23.59 11.70 6.87
C THR A 144 23.41 11.44 8.37
N GLY A 145 22.36 10.71 8.74
CA GLY A 145 21.96 10.46 10.13
C GLY A 145 21.02 11.51 10.71
N ALA A 146 20.78 12.64 10.02
CA ALA A 146 19.78 13.60 10.45
C ALA A 146 18.36 12.97 10.40
N THR A 147 17.51 13.36 11.34
CA THR A 147 16.14 12.87 11.45
C THR A 147 15.14 14.02 11.37
N THR A 148 13.93 13.74 10.92
CA THR A 148 12.79 14.65 10.93
C THR A 148 11.51 13.88 11.21
N GLN A 149 10.57 14.52 11.91
CA GLN A 149 9.18 14.05 12.01
C GLN A 149 8.35 14.77 10.95
N VAL A 150 7.58 14.01 10.19
CA VAL A 150 6.74 14.52 9.11
C VAL A 150 5.29 14.16 9.40
N ALA A 151 4.42 15.17 9.47
CA ALA A 151 2.97 14.99 9.47
C ALA A 151 2.46 15.14 8.03
N TYR A 152 1.59 14.24 7.60
CA TYR A 152 1.13 14.18 6.22
C TYR A 152 -0.29 13.62 6.11
N HIS A 153 -0.91 13.83 4.95
CA HIS A 153 -2.11 13.11 4.56
C HIS A 153 -1.79 12.09 3.46
N TYR A 154 -2.51 10.97 3.52
CA TYR A 154 -2.41 9.90 2.52
C TYR A 154 -3.79 9.39 2.14
N ALA A 155 -3.89 8.79 0.96
CA ALA A 155 -5.08 8.08 0.51
C ALA A 155 -4.68 6.73 -0.07
N LEU A 156 -5.65 5.80 -0.08
CA LEU A 156 -5.46 4.50 -0.74
C LEU A 156 -5.53 4.67 -2.26
N ALA A 157 -4.57 4.07 -2.96
CA ALA A 157 -4.52 3.99 -4.41
C ALA A 157 -4.61 2.53 -4.87
N ASP A 158 -5.03 2.34 -6.13
CA ASP A 158 -5.04 1.06 -6.82
C ASP A 158 -5.95 -0.01 -6.18
N ALA A 159 -7.02 0.42 -5.49
CA ALA A 159 -7.96 -0.49 -4.85
C ALA A 159 -8.71 -1.35 -5.89
N PRO A 160 -8.67 -2.68 -5.79
CA PRO A 160 -9.38 -3.57 -6.70
C PRO A 160 -10.90 -3.53 -6.44
N ALA A 161 -11.69 -3.89 -7.45
CA ALA A 161 -13.15 -3.83 -7.36
C ALA A 161 -13.75 -4.62 -6.18
N TRP A 162 -13.17 -5.78 -5.83
CA TRP A 162 -13.63 -6.59 -4.72
C TRP A 162 -13.50 -5.88 -3.35
N ALA A 163 -12.49 -5.00 -3.21
CA ALA A 163 -12.31 -4.23 -1.99
C ALA A 163 -13.37 -3.13 -1.82
N SER A 164 -13.92 -2.64 -2.92
CA SER A 164 -14.96 -1.60 -2.92
C SER A 164 -16.38 -2.15 -2.73
N ALA A 165 -16.56 -3.47 -2.67
CA ALA A 165 -17.86 -4.09 -2.44
C ALA A 165 -18.36 -3.83 -1.01
N ALA A 166 -19.64 -3.52 -0.85
CA ALA A 166 -20.22 -3.14 0.44
C ALA A 166 -20.07 -4.23 1.50
N GLU A 167 -20.23 -5.49 1.11
CA GLU A 167 -20.09 -6.66 1.98
C GLU A 167 -18.65 -6.77 2.51
N THR A 168 -17.67 -6.56 1.63
CA THR A 168 -16.26 -6.60 1.99
C THR A 168 -15.92 -5.46 2.96
N GLN A 169 -16.37 -4.23 2.69
CA GLN A 169 -16.15 -3.10 3.58
C GLN A 169 -16.83 -3.28 4.94
N THR A 170 -18.02 -3.90 4.98
CA THR A 170 -18.72 -4.21 6.22
C THR A 170 -17.95 -5.25 7.04
N ALA A 171 -17.41 -6.27 6.37
CA ALA A 171 -16.68 -7.36 7.02
C ALA A 171 -15.26 -6.97 7.48
N TYR A 172 -14.66 -5.96 6.85
CA TYR A 172 -13.31 -5.48 7.11
C TYR A 172 -13.29 -3.97 7.40
N PRO A 173 -13.52 -3.55 8.66
CA PRO A 173 -13.62 -2.13 9.01
C PRO A 173 -12.38 -1.29 8.68
N GLN A 174 -11.18 -1.89 8.75
CA GLN A 174 -9.94 -1.20 8.37
C GLN A 174 -9.91 -0.88 6.87
N LEU A 175 -10.30 -1.83 6.03
CA LEU A 175 -10.47 -1.61 4.59
C LEU A 175 -11.46 -0.47 4.31
N HIS A 176 -12.61 -0.48 5.01
CA HIS A 176 -13.60 0.58 4.88
C HIS A 176 -12.99 1.96 5.25
N ALA A 177 -12.26 2.05 6.36
CA ALA A 177 -11.59 3.27 6.79
C ALA A 177 -10.55 3.74 5.77
N ASP A 178 -9.72 2.84 5.24
CA ASP A 178 -8.70 3.17 4.24
C ASP A 178 -9.31 3.67 2.93
N LEU A 179 -10.51 3.19 2.55
CA LEU A 179 -11.24 3.63 1.35
C LEU A 179 -12.02 4.93 1.56
N ALA A 180 -12.32 5.34 2.79
CA ALA A 180 -13.20 6.48 3.09
C ALA A 180 -12.62 7.85 2.69
N GLY A 181 -11.35 7.91 2.29
CA GLY A 181 -10.70 9.14 1.84
C GLY A 181 -9.38 9.43 2.55
N PRO A 182 -8.84 10.64 2.39
CA PRO A 182 -7.55 10.98 2.96
C PRO A 182 -7.51 10.83 4.48
N GLN A 183 -6.45 10.21 4.96
CA GLN A 183 -6.17 9.99 6.37
C GLN A 183 -4.90 10.72 6.77
N SER A 184 -4.79 11.09 8.05
CA SER A 184 -3.58 11.69 8.61
C SER A 184 -2.59 10.62 9.04
N GLY A 185 -1.32 10.85 8.78
CA GLY A 185 -0.21 10.01 9.19
C GLY A 185 0.95 10.83 9.76
N GLN A 186 1.81 10.16 10.50
CA GLN A 186 3.08 10.72 10.96
C GLN A 186 4.19 9.70 10.69
N ALA A 187 5.34 10.16 10.26
CA ALA A 187 6.52 9.34 10.04
C ALA A 187 7.78 10.02 10.58
N THR A 188 8.66 9.24 11.16
CA THR A 188 10.03 9.67 11.42
C THR A 188 10.89 9.23 10.24
N LEU A 189 11.57 10.19 9.61
CA LEU A 189 12.48 9.94 8.51
C LEU A 189 13.93 10.12 8.98
N THR A 190 14.81 9.28 8.46
CA THR A 190 16.27 9.41 8.63
C THR A 190 16.93 9.65 7.28
N ASN A 191 17.82 10.63 7.22
CA ASN A 191 18.63 10.88 6.02
C ASN A 191 19.78 9.88 5.96
N THR A 192 19.77 9.06 4.92
CA THR A 192 20.79 8.04 4.65
C THR A 192 21.71 8.47 3.51
N ASN A 193 22.69 7.64 3.17
CA ASN A 193 23.53 7.86 1.99
C ASN A 193 22.71 7.84 0.69
N ASN A 194 21.55 7.17 0.69
CA ASN A 194 20.65 7.04 -0.47
C ASN A 194 19.49 8.05 -0.46
N GLY A 195 19.46 8.99 0.49
CA GLY A 195 18.38 9.93 0.73
C GLY A 195 17.55 9.59 1.96
N TRP A 196 16.40 10.25 2.08
CA TRP A 196 15.47 10.07 3.18
C TRP A 196 14.79 8.70 3.12
N GLN A 197 14.66 8.07 4.29
CA GLN A 197 13.95 6.79 4.45
C GLN A 197 13.13 6.83 5.73
N VAL A 198 11.99 6.14 5.74
CA VAL A 198 11.18 5.95 6.95
C VAL A 198 11.98 5.14 7.94
N SER A 199 12.13 5.67 9.15
CA SER A 199 12.77 4.96 10.26
C SER A 199 11.77 4.04 10.91
N ILE A 200 12.07 2.75 10.97
CA ILE A 200 11.27 1.76 11.69
C ILE A 200 11.67 1.87 13.15
N HIS A 201 10.90 2.63 13.93
CA HIS A 201 11.00 2.60 15.38
C HIS A 201 9.65 2.09 15.92
N PRO A 202 9.63 1.06 16.76
CA PRO A 202 8.41 0.68 17.47
C PRO A 202 8.03 1.84 18.39
N SER A 203 7.00 2.62 18.06
CA SER A 203 6.40 3.60 18.97
C SER A 203 5.01 3.15 19.36
N SER A 204 4.80 3.06 20.66
CA SER A 204 3.50 2.86 21.26
C SER A 204 2.68 4.17 21.17
N GLY A 205 1.71 4.25 20.26
CA GLY A 205 0.77 5.38 20.23
C GLY A 205 0.15 5.60 18.85
N GLY A 206 -1.16 5.59 18.80
CA GLY A 206 -1.98 5.55 17.61
C GLY A 206 -1.68 6.63 16.55
N GLY A 207 -1.87 6.27 15.29
CA GLY A 207 -1.76 7.16 14.14
C GLY A 207 -0.37 7.39 13.61
N GLN A 208 0.65 6.70 14.11
CA GLN A 208 2.00 6.73 13.57
C GLN A 208 2.18 5.56 12.60
N ILE A 209 2.95 5.76 11.52
CA ILE A 209 3.56 4.63 10.85
C ILE A 209 4.59 4.09 11.84
N VAL A 210 4.17 3.09 12.55
CA VAL A 210 4.99 2.29 13.42
C VAL A 210 4.87 0.89 12.86
N GLU A 211 5.94 0.41 12.39
CA GLU A 211 6.32 -0.77 11.66
C GLU A 211 6.50 -0.57 10.17
#